data_b042d7f824e4071a5682ed6853c698ec
#
_entry.id   b042d7f824e4071a5682ed6853c698ec
#
_cell.length_a   1.000
_cell.length_b   1.000
_cell.length_c   1.000
_cell.angle_alpha   90.00
_cell.angle_beta   90.00
_cell.angle_gamma   90.00
#
_symmetry.space_group_name_H-M   'P 1'
#
loop_
_entity.id
_entity.type
_entity.pdbx_description
1 polymer ?
#
loop_
_entity_poly.entity_id
_entity_poly.type
_entity_poly.pdbx_seq_one_letter_code
_entity_poly.pdbx_strand_id
1 'polypeptide(L)'
;MSIFQKSVLKTFKQDEKLVASRWAAFQNYKTKIEAIKDFKEEEYQDGFLKDIFESCLGYTLKTTNPSSFNLEREKKNETDSKKADGVIYLNSEIIAVIELKDTKTKNLDKVQQQAFWYLTQHTKAKYVIISNFDELRFYFDKSTSYESFSLFNLSYDDFCKLHLLLSFENIKDETALKLKEK
;
A
#
# COMPACT_ATOMS: atom_id res chain seq x y z
N MET A 1 -4.00 4.86 -16.66
CA MET A 1 -2.84 4.71 -17.56
C MET A 1 -1.63 4.39 -16.72
N SER A 2 -0.88 3.31 -17.02
CA SER A 2 0.29 2.94 -16.22
C SER A 2 1.39 4.00 -16.36
N ILE A 3 2.01 4.36 -15.22
CA ILE A 3 3.11 5.33 -15.18
C ILE A 3 4.38 4.69 -15.75
N PHE A 4 4.55 3.38 -15.59
CA PHE A 4 5.74 2.66 -15.99
C PHE A 4 5.55 1.92 -17.30
N GLN A 5 6.53 2.02 -18.18
CA GLN A 5 6.59 1.18 -19.36
C GLN A 5 6.94 -0.26 -18.97
N LYS A 6 6.34 -1.24 -19.65
CA LYS A 6 6.61 -2.67 -19.39
C LYS A 6 8.10 -3.03 -19.53
N SER A 7 8.78 -2.38 -20.46
CA SER A 7 10.23 -2.57 -20.67
C SER A 7 11.06 -2.15 -19.46
N VAL A 8 10.68 -1.04 -18.83
CA VAL A 8 11.35 -0.53 -17.62
C VAL A 8 11.13 -1.47 -16.43
N LEU A 9 9.89 -1.94 -16.24
CA LEU A 9 9.58 -2.88 -15.16
C LEU A 9 10.39 -4.18 -15.27
N LYS A 10 10.66 -4.65 -16.48
CA LYS A 10 11.47 -5.86 -16.73
C LYS A 10 12.95 -5.70 -16.42
N THR A 11 13.44 -4.49 -16.28
CA THR A 11 14.87 -4.25 -15.95
C THR A 11 15.21 -4.59 -14.50
N PHE A 12 14.20 -4.68 -13.64
CA PHE A 12 14.37 -5.00 -12.23
C PHE A 12 13.99 -6.45 -11.96
N LYS A 13 14.91 -7.22 -11.38
CA LYS A 13 14.65 -8.62 -11.01
C LYS A 13 14.38 -8.70 -9.52
N GLN A 14 13.28 -9.35 -9.17
CA GLN A 14 12.92 -9.67 -7.79
C GLN A 14 13.35 -11.09 -7.44
N ASP A 15 13.43 -11.39 -6.14
CA ASP A 15 13.54 -12.77 -5.66
C ASP A 15 12.24 -13.51 -5.97
N GLU A 16 12.29 -14.40 -6.95
CA GLU A 16 11.12 -15.14 -7.42
C GLU A 16 10.50 -16.04 -6.33
N LYS A 17 11.31 -16.60 -5.44
CA LYS A 17 10.82 -17.44 -4.35
C LYS A 17 10.06 -16.62 -3.31
N LEU A 18 10.57 -15.42 -3.01
CA LEU A 18 9.90 -14.50 -2.10
C LEU A 18 8.55 -14.05 -2.66
N VAL A 19 8.52 -13.62 -3.92
CA VAL A 19 7.27 -13.20 -4.58
C VAL A 19 6.27 -14.35 -4.64
N ALA A 20 6.70 -15.55 -4.98
CA ALA A 20 5.84 -16.73 -5.03
C ALA A 20 5.23 -17.07 -3.66
N SER A 21 6.02 -16.98 -2.58
CA SER A 21 5.53 -17.22 -1.22
C SER A 21 4.48 -16.17 -0.80
N ARG A 22 4.66 -14.93 -1.17
CA ARG A 22 3.71 -13.85 -0.88
C ARG A 22 2.45 -13.93 -1.76
N TRP A 23 2.59 -14.38 -2.99
CA TRP A 23 1.44 -14.72 -3.83
C TRP A 23 0.60 -15.85 -3.20
N ALA A 24 1.24 -16.85 -2.63
CA ALA A 24 0.54 -17.90 -1.89
C ALA A 24 -0.24 -17.33 -0.70
N ALA A 25 0.35 -16.38 0.04
CA ALA A 25 -0.34 -15.67 1.12
C ALA A 25 -1.54 -14.85 0.60
N PHE A 26 -1.43 -14.27 -0.59
CA PHE A 26 -2.53 -13.53 -1.22
C PHE A 26 -3.75 -14.42 -1.52
N GLN A 27 -3.56 -15.73 -1.69
CA GLN A 27 -4.69 -16.64 -1.88
C GLN A 27 -5.64 -16.66 -0.67
N ASN A 28 -5.13 -16.43 0.55
CA ASN A 28 -5.97 -16.28 1.75
C ASN A 28 -6.89 -15.04 1.66
N TYR A 29 -6.37 -13.93 1.14
CA TYR A 29 -7.18 -12.75 0.88
C TYR A 29 -8.31 -13.05 -0.12
N LYS A 30 -8.01 -13.78 -1.20
CA LYS A 30 -9.02 -14.18 -2.20
C LYS A 30 -10.19 -14.95 -1.59
N THR A 31 -9.95 -15.77 -0.58
CA THR A 31 -11.02 -16.54 0.08
C THR A 31 -12.01 -15.65 0.85
N LYS A 32 -11.60 -14.43 1.17
CA LYS A 32 -12.39 -13.48 1.97
C LYS A 32 -13.16 -12.46 1.11
N ILE A 33 -12.96 -12.43 -0.21
CA ILE A 33 -13.48 -11.36 -1.08
C ILE A 33 -15.00 -11.15 -0.90
N GLU A 34 -15.78 -12.23 -0.87
CA GLU A 34 -17.24 -12.10 -0.72
C GLU A 34 -17.63 -11.48 0.62
N ALA A 35 -16.94 -11.82 1.70
CA ALA A 35 -17.17 -11.21 3.01
C ALA A 35 -16.70 -9.74 3.03
N ILE A 36 -15.57 -9.44 2.39
CA ILE A 36 -14.99 -8.08 2.33
C ILE A 36 -15.95 -7.11 1.66
N LYS A 37 -16.70 -7.55 0.66
CA LYS A 37 -17.71 -6.71 -0.02
C LYS A 37 -18.80 -6.18 0.92
N ASP A 38 -19.06 -6.88 2.02
CA ASP A 38 -20.09 -6.53 3.00
C ASP A 38 -19.53 -5.86 4.25
N PHE A 39 -18.22 -5.89 4.46
CA PHE A 39 -17.60 -5.26 5.62
C PHE A 39 -17.73 -3.74 5.56
N LYS A 40 -17.97 -3.14 6.73
CA LYS A 40 -17.80 -1.71 6.91
C LYS A 40 -16.33 -1.35 7.01
N GLU A 41 -16.01 -0.10 6.79
CA GLU A 41 -14.64 0.41 6.82
C GLU A 41 -13.91 0.01 8.11
N GLU A 42 -14.49 0.31 9.27
CA GLU A 42 -13.90 0.03 10.57
C GLU A 42 -13.75 -1.46 10.89
N GLU A 43 -14.57 -2.32 10.27
CA GLU A 43 -14.51 -3.77 10.51
C GLU A 43 -13.28 -4.41 9.89
N TYR A 44 -12.78 -3.88 8.77
CA TYR A 44 -11.72 -4.55 8.01
C TYR A 44 -10.43 -3.76 7.85
N GLN A 45 -10.32 -2.55 8.36
CA GLN A 45 -9.08 -1.77 8.26
C GLN A 45 -7.86 -2.52 8.84
N ASP A 46 -7.98 -3.07 10.04
CA ASP A 46 -6.91 -3.88 10.63
C ASP A 46 -6.62 -5.13 9.82
N GLY A 47 -7.67 -5.83 9.41
CA GLY A 47 -7.55 -7.03 8.59
C GLY A 47 -6.88 -6.76 7.25
N PHE A 48 -7.19 -5.65 6.60
CA PHE A 48 -6.59 -5.26 5.34
C PHE A 48 -5.09 -4.98 5.49
N LEU A 49 -4.70 -4.22 6.50
CA LEU A 49 -3.29 -3.96 6.76
C LEU A 49 -2.53 -5.25 7.05
N LYS A 50 -3.14 -6.18 7.79
CA LYS A 50 -2.53 -7.47 8.10
C LYS A 50 -2.46 -8.38 6.87
N ASP A 51 -3.56 -8.55 6.17
CA ASP A 51 -3.66 -9.49 5.04
C ASP A 51 -2.82 -9.04 3.85
N ILE A 52 -2.87 -7.76 3.49
CA ILE A 52 -2.18 -7.23 2.31
C ILE A 52 -0.78 -6.72 2.66
N PHE A 53 -0.66 -5.78 3.58
CA PHE A 53 0.65 -5.16 3.85
C PHE A 53 1.59 -6.08 4.60
N GLU A 54 1.11 -6.77 5.64
CA GLU A 54 1.98 -7.66 6.41
C GLU A 54 2.22 -8.98 5.68
N SER A 55 1.15 -9.70 5.32
CA SER A 55 1.29 -11.05 4.76
C SER A 55 1.78 -11.07 3.32
N CYS A 56 1.37 -10.11 2.49
CA CYS A 56 1.69 -10.11 1.06
C CYS A 56 2.83 -9.17 0.67
N LEU A 57 3.06 -8.09 1.43
CA LEU A 57 4.03 -7.05 1.07
C LEU A 57 5.21 -6.94 2.05
N GLY A 58 5.24 -7.75 3.09
CA GLY A 58 6.42 -7.89 3.96
C GLY A 58 6.57 -6.83 5.04
N TYR A 59 5.54 -6.05 5.34
CA TYR A 59 5.55 -5.11 6.45
C TYR A 59 5.33 -5.82 7.79
N THR A 60 5.67 -5.14 8.88
CA THR A 60 5.43 -5.61 10.25
C THR A 60 4.58 -4.59 10.99
N LEU A 61 3.38 -4.98 11.39
CA LEU A 61 2.50 -4.14 12.19
C LEU A 61 3.06 -3.95 13.61
N LYS A 62 2.83 -2.77 14.16
CA LYS A 62 3.18 -2.48 15.56
C LYS A 62 2.50 -3.45 16.54
N THR A 63 1.29 -3.87 16.25
CA THR A 63 0.56 -4.87 17.05
C THR A 63 1.16 -6.27 16.93
N THR A 64 1.85 -6.58 15.83
CA THR A 64 2.55 -7.85 15.64
C THR A 64 3.90 -7.85 16.38
N ASN A 65 4.67 -6.77 16.28
CA ASN A 65 5.95 -6.63 16.98
C ASN A 65 6.16 -5.17 17.44
N PRO A 66 5.74 -4.84 18.68
CA PRO A 66 5.86 -3.47 19.19
C PRO A 66 7.30 -2.96 19.32
N SER A 67 8.27 -3.85 19.41
CA SER A 67 9.68 -3.48 19.56
C SER A 67 10.37 -3.21 18.22
N SER A 68 9.84 -3.75 17.13
CA SER A 68 10.42 -3.60 15.79
C SER A 68 9.31 -3.69 14.73
N PHE A 69 8.80 -2.55 14.30
CA PHE A 69 7.72 -2.44 13.33
C PHE A 69 8.00 -1.35 12.30
N ASN A 70 7.31 -1.43 11.18
CA ASN A 70 7.38 -0.43 10.10
C ASN A 70 5.99 -0.05 9.56
N LEU A 71 4.92 -0.54 10.19
CA LEU A 71 3.53 -0.25 9.84
C LEU A 71 2.74 0.00 11.13
N GLU A 72 2.06 1.13 11.21
CA GLU A 72 1.25 1.50 12.38
C GLU A 72 -0.11 2.00 11.91
N ARG A 73 -1.16 1.55 12.58
CA ARG A 73 -2.52 2.00 12.31
C ARG A 73 -2.87 3.28 13.07
N GLU A 74 -3.68 4.14 12.46
CA GLU A 74 -4.26 5.34 13.10
C GLU A 74 -3.23 6.32 13.67
N LYS A 75 -2.19 6.63 12.92
CA LYS A 75 -1.19 7.60 13.35
C LYS A 75 -1.73 9.03 13.29
N LYS A 76 -1.69 9.75 14.42
CA LYS A 76 -1.99 11.18 14.46
C LYS A 76 -0.98 11.99 13.66
N ASN A 77 -1.47 13.01 12.95
CA ASN A 77 -0.61 13.98 12.30
C ASN A 77 0.24 14.77 13.31
N GLU A 78 1.41 15.23 12.87
CA GLU A 78 2.32 16.02 13.71
C GLU A 78 1.73 17.38 14.09
N THR A 79 0.90 17.97 13.22
CA THR A 79 0.43 19.37 13.33
C THR A 79 -1.04 19.50 13.75
N ASP A 80 -1.84 18.45 13.62
CA ASP A 80 -3.25 18.44 14.02
C ASP A 80 -3.61 17.12 14.67
N SER A 81 -4.87 16.97 15.13
CA SER A 81 -5.34 15.74 15.78
C SER A 81 -5.94 14.71 14.82
N LYS A 82 -5.95 14.99 13.52
CA LYS A 82 -6.45 14.06 12.52
C LYS A 82 -5.51 12.87 12.38
N LYS A 83 -6.05 11.72 12.02
CA LYS A 83 -5.29 10.48 11.90
C LYS A 83 -5.36 9.95 10.47
N ALA A 84 -4.21 9.56 9.92
CA ALA A 84 -4.18 8.66 8.77
C ALA A 84 -4.57 7.25 9.23
N ASP A 85 -5.23 6.46 8.37
CA ASP A 85 -5.62 5.08 8.72
C ASP A 85 -4.40 4.17 8.93
N GLY A 86 -3.31 4.45 8.24
CA GLY A 86 -2.06 3.76 8.43
C GLY A 86 -0.87 4.60 7.97
N VAL A 87 0.30 4.30 8.51
CA VAL A 87 1.57 4.90 8.09
C VAL A 87 2.66 3.84 8.00
N ILE A 88 3.61 4.07 7.09
CA ILE A 88 4.79 3.24 6.91
C ILE A 88 6.01 4.01 7.40
N TYR A 89 6.83 3.33 8.21
CA TYR A 89 8.09 3.87 8.73
C TYR A 89 9.30 3.30 8.00
N LEU A 90 10.31 4.13 7.83
CA LEU A 90 11.66 3.73 7.48
C LEU A 90 12.64 4.53 8.33
N ASN A 91 13.54 3.85 9.05
CA ASN A 91 14.49 4.51 9.96
C ASN A 91 13.80 5.46 10.96
N SER A 92 12.68 5.03 11.52
CA SER A 92 11.86 5.79 12.48
C SER A 92 11.19 7.04 11.92
N GLU A 93 11.22 7.24 10.61
CA GLU A 93 10.54 8.33 9.93
C GLU A 93 9.35 7.83 9.13
N ILE A 94 8.25 8.59 9.09
CA ILE A 94 7.07 8.27 8.28
C ILE A 94 7.38 8.60 6.83
N ILE A 95 7.36 7.59 5.97
CA ILE A 95 7.63 7.73 4.54
C ILE A 95 6.37 7.59 3.66
N ALA A 96 5.31 7.02 4.19
CA ALA A 96 4.06 6.81 3.46
C ALA A 96 2.85 6.94 4.38
N VAL A 97 1.75 7.42 3.81
CA VAL A 97 0.43 7.44 4.46
C VAL A 97 -0.53 6.54 3.70
N ILE A 98 -1.43 5.91 4.45
CA ILE A 98 -2.43 4.98 3.93
C ILE A 98 -3.81 5.49 4.34
N GLU A 99 -4.72 5.59 3.36
CA GLU A 99 -6.11 5.94 3.57
C GLU A 99 -6.99 4.80 3.04
N LEU A 100 -7.89 4.31 3.89
CA LEU A 100 -8.74 3.15 3.60
C LEU A 100 -10.21 3.55 3.62
N LYS A 101 -10.96 2.99 2.69
CA LYS A 101 -12.43 3.06 2.61
C LYS A 101 -12.99 1.65 2.43
N ASP A 102 -14.28 1.49 2.66
CA ASP A 102 -14.94 0.23 2.30
C ASP A 102 -15.28 0.17 0.81
N THR A 103 -15.75 -1.01 0.36
CA THR A 103 -16.05 -1.25 -1.05
C THR A 103 -17.22 -0.43 -1.60
N LYS A 104 -18.01 0.22 -0.74
CA LYS A 104 -19.10 1.12 -1.16
C LYS A 104 -18.58 2.43 -1.72
N THR A 105 -17.40 2.85 -1.33
CA THR A 105 -16.71 4.01 -1.89
C THR A 105 -16.09 3.63 -3.24
N LYS A 106 -16.83 3.83 -4.32
CA LYS A 106 -16.37 3.44 -5.68
C LYS A 106 -15.40 4.43 -6.30
N ASN A 107 -15.52 5.71 -5.98
CA ASN A 107 -14.68 6.75 -6.56
C ASN A 107 -13.61 7.20 -5.55
N LEU A 108 -12.40 6.68 -5.70
CA LEU A 108 -11.26 7.02 -4.85
C LEU A 108 -10.68 8.42 -5.15
N ASP A 109 -11.05 9.08 -6.24
CA ASP A 109 -10.63 10.45 -6.52
C ASP A 109 -11.09 11.41 -5.42
N LYS A 110 -12.25 11.14 -4.81
CA LYS A 110 -12.77 11.93 -3.70
C LYS A 110 -11.94 11.81 -2.42
N VAL A 111 -11.18 10.73 -2.29
CA VAL A 111 -10.35 10.42 -1.13
C VAL A 111 -8.94 11.00 -1.29
N GLN A 112 -8.53 11.24 -2.53
CA GLN A 112 -7.17 11.67 -2.89
C GLN A 112 -6.76 12.95 -2.14
N GLN A 113 -7.63 13.95 -2.08
CA GLN A 113 -7.32 15.23 -1.42
C GLN A 113 -7.02 15.03 0.07
N GLN A 114 -7.81 14.23 0.75
CA GLN A 114 -7.62 13.92 2.16
C GLN A 114 -6.29 13.18 2.40
N ALA A 115 -5.98 12.18 1.58
CA ALA A 115 -4.76 11.41 1.69
C ALA A 115 -3.52 12.29 1.44
N PHE A 116 -3.55 13.16 0.44
CA PHE A 116 -2.46 14.11 0.17
C PHE A 116 -2.33 15.18 1.25
N TRP A 117 -3.43 15.56 1.90
CA TRP A 117 -3.36 16.40 3.09
C TRP A 117 -2.56 15.73 4.20
N TYR A 118 -2.82 14.46 4.50
CA TYR A 118 -2.03 13.71 5.48
C TYR A 118 -0.55 13.63 5.09
N LEU A 119 -0.26 13.47 3.80
CA LEU A 119 1.12 13.47 3.31
C LEU A 119 1.87 14.77 3.68
N THR A 120 1.21 15.92 3.57
CA THR A 120 1.82 17.22 3.88
C THR A 120 2.14 17.39 5.36
N GLN A 121 1.50 16.60 6.24
CA GLN A 121 1.71 16.65 7.68
C GLN A 121 2.94 15.87 8.15
N HIS A 122 3.64 15.18 7.23
CA HIS A 122 4.82 14.38 7.52
C HIS A 122 5.94 14.74 6.54
N THR A 123 7.01 15.33 7.08
CA THR A 123 8.05 15.99 6.26
C THR A 123 8.83 15.03 5.36
N LYS A 124 8.98 13.78 5.76
CA LYS A 124 9.73 12.76 5.03
C LYS A 124 8.85 11.86 4.16
N ALA A 125 7.53 12.03 4.23
CA ALA A 125 6.60 11.19 3.48
C ALA A 125 6.69 11.48 1.97
N LYS A 126 6.81 10.41 1.19
CA LYS A 126 6.94 10.44 -0.28
C LYS A 126 5.82 9.69 -0.99
N TYR A 127 5.13 8.80 -0.27
CA TYR A 127 4.17 7.88 -0.87
C TYR A 127 2.80 8.04 -0.24
N VAL A 128 1.78 7.88 -1.07
CA VAL A 128 0.38 7.79 -0.65
C VAL A 128 -0.20 6.50 -1.20
N ILE A 129 -0.88 5.76 -0.34
CA ILE A 129 -1.65 4.58 -0.73
C ILE A 129 -3.12 4.83 -0.36
N ILE A 130 -4.00 4.64 -1.33
CA ILE A 130 -5.45 4.74 -1.14
C ILE A 130 -6.08 3.41 -1.58
N SER A 131 -6.97 2.85 -0.76
CA SER A 131 -7.68 1.63 -1.14
C SER A 131 -9.10 1.61 -0.58
N ASN A 132 -10.01 0.97 -1.32
CA ASN A 132 -11.34 0.61 -0.86
C ASN A 132 -11.46 -0.92 -0.66
N PHE A 133 -10.33 -1.58 -0.36
CA PHE A 133 -10.16 -3.03 -0.22
C PHE A 133 -10.10 -3.78 -1.56
N ASP A 134 -10.71 -3.26 -2.62
CA ASP A 134 -10.58 -3.77 -3.99
C ASP A 134 -9.54 -2.98 -4.78
N GLU A 135 -9.86 -1.75 -5.17
CA GLU A 135 -8.88 -0.89 -5.84
C GLU A 135 -7.82 -0.44 -4.85
N LEU A 136 -6.56 -0.62 -5.21
CA LEU A 136 -5.42 -0.06 -4.50
C LEU A 136 -4.66 0.86 -5.44
N ARG A 137 -4.53 2.12 -5.04
CA ARG A 137 -3.76 3.14 -5.76
C ARG A 137 -2.47 3.44 -5.02
N PHE A 138 -1.38 3.40 -5.73
CA PHE A 138 -0.07 3.77 -5.24
C PHE A 138 0.43 5.04 -5.93
N TYR A 139 0.55 6.11 -5.15
CA TYR A 139 1.08 7.41 -5.56
C TYR A 139 2.50 7.58 -5.03
N PHE A 140 3.39 8.15 -5.82
CA PHE A 140 4.76 8.41 -5.40
C PHE A 140 5.26 9.71 -6.00
N ASP A 141 6.30 10.28 -5.37
CA ASP A 141 6.96 11.52 -5.81
C ASP A 141 5.99 12.71 -5.85
N LYS A 142 5.07 12.79 -4.89
CA LYS A 142 4.06 13.87 -4.78
C LYS A 142 3.27 14.12 -6.06
N SER A 143 3.25 13.17 -6.96
CA SER A 143 2.52 13.23 -8.22
C SER A 143 1.05 12.93 -8.01
N THR A 144 0.19 13.53 -8.83
CA THR A 144 -1.20 13.10 -8.96
C THR A 144 -1.35 11.82 -9.79
N SER A 145 -0.27 11.37 -10.42
CA SER A 145 -0.23 10.12 -11.16
C SER A 145 -0.05 8.94 -10.23
N TYR A 146 -0.70 7.83 -10.53
CA TYR A 146 -0.69 6.65 -9.69
C TYR A 146 -0.73 5.36 -10.52
N GLU A 147 -0.28 4.27 -9.90
CA GLU A 147 -0.53 2.91 -10.36
C GLU A 147 -1.75 2.35 -9.63
N SER A 148 -2.63 1.70 -10.36
CA SER A 148 -3.87 1.13 -9.83
C SER A 148 -3.89 -0.38 -10.00
N PHE A 149 -4.37 -1.07 -8.96
CA PHE A 149 -4.52 -2.52 -8.93
C PHE A 149 -5.92 -2.88 -8.46
N SER A 150 -6.57 -3.83 -9.13
CA SER A 150 -7.79 -4.46 -8.60
C SER A 150 -7.41 -5.72 -7.82
N LEU A 151 -7.49 -5.67 -6.50
CA LEU A 151 -7.14 -6.80 -5.64
C LEU A 151 -8.12 -7.97 -5.80
N PHE A 152 -9.39 -7.67 -6.12
CA PHE A 152 -10.40 -8.71 -6.35
C PHE A 152 -10.18 -9.49 -7.65
N ASN A 153 -9.47 -8.90 -8.62
CA ASN A 153 -9.18 -9.49 -9.92
C ASN A 153 -7.68 -9.44 -10.27
N LEU A 154 -6.82 -9.65 -9.27
CA LEU A 154 -5.39 -9.51 -9.43
C LEU A 154 -4.79 -10.78 -10.06
N SER A 155 -4.16 -10.64 -11.23
CA SER A 155 -3.35 -11.70 -11.84
C SER A 155 -1.99 -11.82 -11.15
N TYR A 156 -1.30 -12.94 -11.37
CA TYR A 156 0.06 -13.09 -10.84
C TYR A 156 1.01 -12.02 -11.37
N ASP A 157 0.91 -11.68 -12.65
CA ASP A 157 1.74 -10.62 -13.25
C ASP A 157 1.49 -9.26 -12.60
N ASP A 158 0.22 -8.92 -12.34
CA ASP A 158 -0.15 -7.70 -11.64
C ASP A 158 0.31 -7.73 -10.18
N PHE A 159 0.25 -8.88 -9.53
CA PHE A 159 0.81 -9.05 -8.18
C PHE A 159 2.32 -8.83 -8.17
N CYS A 160 3.04 -9.37 -9.14
CA CYS A 160 4.48 -9.14 -9.29
C CYS A 160 4.80 -7.64 -9.43
N LYS A 161 3.98 -6.90 -10.17
CA LYS A 161 4.11 -5.46 -10.32
C LYS A 161 3.82 -4.73 -9.00
N LEU A 162 2.74 -5.09 -8.32
CA LEU A 162 2.40 -4.54 -7.01
C LEU A 162 3.53 -4.76 -6.00
N HIS A 163 4.05 -5.97 -5.94
CA HIS A 163 5.16 -6.35 -5.06
C HIS A 163 6.44 -5.58 -5.42
N LEU A 164 6.74 -5.42 -6.70
CA LEU A 164 7.88 -4.65 -7.17
C LEU A 164 7.85 -3.19 -6.69
N LEU A 165 6.67 -2.59 -6.71
CA LEU A 165 6.52 -1.17 -6.37
C LEU A 165 6.31 -0.91 -4.87
N LEU A 166 5.60 -1.81 -4.17
CA LEU A 166 5.08 -1.52 -2.83
C LEU A 166 5.55 -2.48 -1.73
N SER A 167 6.26 -3.58 -2.03
CA SER A 167 6.79 -4.43 -0.96
C SER A 167 7.75 -3.65 -0.07
N PHE A 168 7.86 -4.04 1.21
CA PHE A 168 8.76 -3.37 2.15
C PHE A 168 10.22 -3.37 1.64
N GLU A 169 10.68 -4.48 1.07
CA GLU A 169 12.04 -4.59 0.54
C GLU A 169 12.30 -3.55 -0.56
N ASN A 170 11.32 -3.32 -1.42
CA ASN A 170 11.45 -2.40 -2.55
C ASN A 170 11.17 -0.94 -2.17
N ILE A 171 10.26 -0.69 -1.24
CA ILE A 171 10.06 0.66 -0.66
C ILE A 171 11.33 1.13 0.05
N LYS A 172 11.95 0.26 0.82
CA LYS A 172 13.20 0.51 1.52
C LYS A 172 14.32 0.91 0.55
N ASP A 173 14.39 0.27 -0.62
CA ASP A 173 15.39 0.51 -1.64
C ASP A 173 15.01 1.62 -2.63
N GLU A 174 13.86 2.28 -2.42
CA GLU A 174 13.33 3.33 -3.30
C GLU A 174 13.17 2.89 -4.76
N THR A 175 12.81 1.62 -4.97
CA THR A 175 12.73 1.00 -6.31
C THR A 175 11.79 1.75 -7.25
N ALA A 176 10.61 2.16 -6.77
CA ALA A 176 9.64 2.89 -7.59
C ALA A 176 10.20 4.21 -8.11
N LEU A 177 10.91 4.96 -7.26
CA LEU A 177 11.55 6.23 -7.65
C LEU A 177 12.66 6.01 -8.66
N LYS A 178 13.51 5.00 -8.44
CA LYS A 178 14.61 4.63 -9.37
C LYS A 178 14.08 4.19 -10.74
N LEU A 179 12.96 3.48 -10.77
CA LEU A 179 12.32 3.07 -12.03
C LEU A 179 11.70 4.25 -12.78
N LYS A 180 11.21 5.26 -12.07
CA LYS A 180 10.64 6.46 -12.69
C LYS A 180 11.69 7.31 -13.40
N GLU A 181 12.93 7.31 -12.91
CA GLU A 181 14.04 8.06 -13.48
C GLU A 181 14.59 7.44 -14.79
N LYS A 182 14.23 6.22 -15.08
CA LYS A 182 14.59 5.50 -16.32
C LYS A 182 13.58 5.72 -17.43
#